data_5108a94a64b011de42973172ef065568
#
_entry.id   5108a94a64b011de42973172ef065568
#
_cell.length_a   1.000
_cell.length_b   1.000
_cell.length_c   1.000
_cell.angle_alpha   90.00
_cell.angle_beta   90.00
_cell.angle_gamma   90.00
#
_symmetry.space_group_name_H-M   'P 1'
#
loop_
_entity.id
_entity.type
_entity.pdbx_description
1 polymer ?
#
loop_
_entity_poly.entity_id
_entity_poly.type
_entity_poly.pdbx_seq_one_letter_code
_entity_poly.pdbx_strand_id
1 'polypeptide(L)'
;VAISARRENLLNEISKSHDGIFSYPLDVTDSEKCKSVFNDIKEKFKDIDISVFSTGIHDPKSEKSLNLDKVRQIMEVNFFGTVNSINAVCDYYKNRKSGQISIVSSVAGYRGLPAAGAYCASKSALTSFAESLYFEMKRKDVKVTLISPGFIKTPMTDQNDFPMPMIKSPEFAAEQIYVGLVKKNAFEIHFPKSFTFIMKILQILPNWIYFKILDKGMKKISY
;
A
#
# COMPACT_ATOMS: atom_id res chain seq x y z
N VAL A 1 -10.13 12.32 -12.21
CA VAL A 1 -9.31 11.63 -11.22
C VAL A 1 -8.13 12.51 -10.85
N ALA A 2 -7.77 12.61 -9.55
CA ALA A 2 -6.52 13.23 -9.10
C ALA A 2 -5.47 12.14 -8.86
N ILE A 3 -4.25 12.37 -9.34
CA ILE A 3 -3.10 11.50 -9.11
C ILE A 3 -1.95 12.27 -8.47
N SER A 4 -1.30 11.67 -7.47
CA SER A 4 -0.19 12.30 -6.76
C SER A 4 1.01 11.36 -6.65
N ALA A 5 2.19 11.89 -6.90
CA ALA A 5 3.48 11.23 -6.69
C ALA A 5 4.61 12.28 -6.70
N ARG A 6 5.83 11.85 -6.36
CA ARG A 6 7.02 12.73 -6.40
C ARG A 6 7.53 13.03 -7.81
N ARG A 7 7.34 12.11 -8.75
CA ARG A 7 7.87 12.21 -10.12
C ARG A 7 6.91 12.99 -11.00
N GLU A 8 7.07 14.32 -11.01
CA GLU A 8 6.20 15.25 -11.71
C GLU A 8 6.15 14.99 -13.22
N ASN A 9 7.28 14.67 -13.86
CA ASN A 9 7.32 14.34 -15.29
C ASN A 9 6.40 13.17 -15.64
N LEU A 10 6.43 12.07 -14.87
CA LEU A 10 5.56 10.91 -15.10
C LEU A 10 4.09 11.20 -14.82
N LEU A 11 3.80 12.01 -13.79
CA LEU A 11 2.43 12.45 -13.53
C LEU A 11 1.88 13.24 -14.71
N ASN A 12 2.69 14.15 -15.26
CA ASN A 12 2.31 15.00 -16.39
C ASN A 12 2.14 14.19 -17.68
N GLU A 13 2.94 13.15 -17.92
CA GLU A 13 2.75 12.22 -19.03
C GLU A 13 1.40 11.51 -18.93
N ILE A 14 1.04 10.99 -17.74
CA ILE A 14 -0.24 10.30 -17.52
C ILE A 14 -1.41 11.27 -17.71
N SER A 15 -1.34 12.47 -17.15
CA SER A 15 -2.43 13.45 -17.26
C SER A 15 -2.62 13.99 -18.68
N LYS A 16 -1.57 14.04 -19.49
CA LYS A 16 -1.65 14.42 -20.91
C LYS A 16 -2.20 13.31 -21.79
N SER A 17 -1.98 12.05 -21.42
CA SER A 17 -2.43 10.87 -22.20
C SER A 17 -3.85 10.42 -21.88
N HIS A 18 -4.47 10.96 -20.83
CA HIS A 18 -5.81 10.54 -20.40
C HIS A 18 -6.65 11.76 -19.95
N ASP A 19 -7.73 12.03 -20.67
CA ASP A 19 -8.66 13.09 -20.29
C ASP A 19 -9.29 12.83 -18.92
N GLY A 20 -9.45 13.90 -18.13
CA GLY A 20 -10.03 13.82 -16.79
C GLY A 20 -9.07 13.35 -15.70
N ILE A 21 -7.78 13.16 -15.99
CA ILE A 21 -6.73 12.93 -15.00
C ILE A 21 -5.95 14.23 -14.75
N PHE A 22 -5.78 14.56 -13.48
CA PHE A 22 -5.08 15.77 -13.02
C PHE A 22 -3.93 15.42 -12.10
N SER A 23 -2.75 15.97 -12.37
CA SER A 23 -1.51 15.71 -11.65
C SER A 23 -1.29 16.69 -10.50
N TYR A 24 -0.87 16.16 -9.34
CA TYR A 24 -0.53 16.91 -8.15
C TYR A 24 0.79 16.37 -7.58
N PRO A 25 1.94 16.99 -7.89
CA PRO A 25 3.22 16.58 -7.34
C PRO A 25 3.24 16.66 -5.82
N LEU A 26 3.60 15.54 -5.17
CA LEU A 26 3.55 15.41 -3.72
C LEU A 26 4.63 14.46 -3.21
N ASP A 27 5.40 14.91 -2.21
CA ASP A 27 6.12 14.03 -1.31
C ASP A 27 5.27 13.82 -0.05
N VAL A 28 4.86 12.61 0.20
CA VAL A 28 3.98 12.26 1.33
C VAL A 28 4.66 12.39 2.70
N THR A 29 5.98 12.54 2.75
CA THR A 29 6.70 12.80 4.01
C THR A 29 6.51 14.24 4.51
N ASP A 30 6.07 15.14 3.64
CA ASP A 30 5.67 16.51 3.99
C ASP A 30 4.16 16.55 4.32
N SER A 31 3.84 16.57 5.61
CA SER A 31 2.45 16.56 6.10
C SER A 31 1.67 17.82 5.73
N GLU A 32 2.32 18.97 5.70
CA GLU A 32 1.65 20.25 5.34
C GLU A 32 1.37 20.28 3.82
N LYS A 33 2.30 19.77 3.02
CA LYS A 33 2.07 19.61 1.59
C LYS A 33 0.94 18.63 1.28
N CYS A 34 0.80 17.54 2.05
CA CYS A 34 -0.34 16.63 1.95
C CYS A 34 -1.67 17.37 2.13
N LYS A 35 -1.79 18.23 3.14
CA LYS A 35 -2.99 19.03 3.41
C LYS A 35 -3.25 20.04 2.29
N SER A 36 -2.22 20.77 1.85
CA SER A 36 -2.32 21.75 0.77
C SER A 36 -2.82 21.10 -0.52
N VAL A 37 -2.17 20.02 -0.95
CA VAL A 37 -2.55 19.29 -2.17
C VAL A 37 -3.97 18.73 -2.07
N PHE A 38 -4.36 18.20 -0.92
CA PHE A 38 -5.74 17.74 -0.73
C PHE A 38 -6.77 18.88 -0.85
N ASN A 39 -6.47 20.07 -0.31
CA ASN A 39 -7.36 21.21 -0.44
C ASN A 39 -7.51 21.64 -1.91
N ASP A 40 -6.41 21.71 -2.67
CA ASP A 40 -6.44 22.01 -4.11
C ASP A 40 -7.30 21.00 -4.89
N ILE A 41 -7.18 19.71 -4.56
CA ILE A 41 -8.00 18.64 -5.14
C ILE A 41 -9.48 18.84 -4.79
N LYS A 42 -9.78 19.11 -3.51
CA LYS A 42 -11.14 19.32 -3.03
C LYS A 42 -11.81 20.53 -3.69
N GLU A 43 -11.10 21.63 -3.88
CA GLU A 43 -11.61 22.80 -4.57
C GLU A 43 -11.97 22.49 -6.02
N LYS A 44 -11.13 21.71 -6.71
CA LYS A 44 -11.36 21.36 -8.11
C LYS A 44 -12.51 20.39 -8.30
N PHE A 45 -12.60 19.33 -7.48
CA PHE A 45 -13.53 18.22 -7.69
C PHE A 45 -14.81 18.33 -6.86
N LYS A 46 -14.88 19.23 -5.89
CA LYS A 46 -15.99 19.41 -4.92
C LYS A 46 -16.22 18.15 -4.07
N ASP A 47 -16.48 17.01 -4.72
CA ASP A 47 -16.71 15.72 -4.07
C ASP A 47 -15.63 14.69 -4.41
N ILE A 48 -15.12 14.03 -3.38
CA ILE A 48 -14.13 12.95 -3.47
C ILE A 48 -14.74 11.72 -2.81
N ASP A 49 -14.99 10.68 -3.59
CA ASP A 49 -15.67 9.48 -3.10
C ASP A 49 -14.68 8.44 -2.58
N ILE A 50 -13.52 8.31 -3.22
CA ILE A 50 -12.51 7.29 -2.88
C ILE A 50 -11.12 7.93 -2.89
N SER A 51 -10.37 7.72 -1.81
CA SER A 51 -8.93 7.98 -1.74
C SER A 51 -8.15 6.69 -1.62
N VAL A 52 -7.17 6.48 -2.51
CA VAL A 52 -6.30 5.29 -2.55
C VAL A 52 -4.87 5.71 -2.20
N PHE A 53 -4.35 5.21 -1.09
CA PHE A 53 -3.00 5.50 -0.61
C PHE A 53 -2.07 4.34 -0.97
N SER A 54 -1.30 4.50 -2.06
CA SER A 54 -0.46 3.45 -2.66
C SER A 54 1.04 3.74 -2.55
N THR A 55 1.43 4.64 -1.66
CA THR A 55 2.83 4.99 -1.46
C THR A 55 3.63 3.83 -0.86
N GLY A 56 4.84 3.66 -1.35
CA GLY A 56 5.76 2.69 -0.78
C GLY A 56 7.09 2.63 -1.53
N ILE A 57 8.12 2.32 -0.75
CA ILE A 57 9.46 1.98 -1.24
C ILE A 57 9.89 0.66 -0.62
N HIS A 58 10.77 -0.05 -1.30
CA HIS A 58 11.43 -1.28 -0.87
C HIS A 58 12.82 -1.32 -1.47
N ASP A 59 13.80 -1.75 -0.68
CA ASP A 59 15.20 -1.89 -1.13
C ASP A 59 15.75 -3.22 -0.61
N PRO A 60 15.46 -4.35 -1.29
CA PRO A 60 15.83 -5.68 -0.82
C PRO A 60 17.33 -5.88 -0.68
N LYS A 61 18.15 -5.12 -1.42
CA LYS A 61 19.63 -5.22 -1.33
C LYS A 61 20.13 -4.65 0.00
N SER A 62 19.58 -3.51 0.44
CA SER A 62 19.96 -2.90 1.71
C SER A 62 19.35 -3.61 2.92
N GLU A 63 18.27 -4.34 2.74
CA GLU A 63 17.60 -5.07 3.83
C GLU A 63 18.24 -6.44 4.14
N LYS A 64 19.20 -6.92 3.33
CA LYS A 64 20.02 -8.11 3.65
C LYS A 64 20.97 -7.87 4.84
N SER A 65 21.30 -6.63 5.11
CA SER A 65 22.03 -6.20 6.32
C SER A 65 21.22 -5.14 7.07
N LEU A 66 21.25 -5.18 8.40
CA LEU A 66 20.55 -4.17 9.19
C LEU A 66 21.17 -2.79 9.00
N ASN A 67 20.47 -1.91 8.31
CA ASN A 67 20.82 -0.52 8.08
C ASN A 67 19.74 0.38 8.69
N LEU A 68 20.05 1.06 9.80
CA LEU A 68 19.08 1.86 10.55
C LEU A 68 18.50 3.02 9.72
N ASP A 69 19.32 3.68 8.91
CA ASP A 69 18.84 4.81 8.10
C ASP A 69 17.86 4.35 7.01
N LYS A 70 18.10 3.17 6.43
CA LYS A 70 17.15 2.55 5.50
C LYS A 70 15.88 2.10 6.19
N VAL A 71 15.96 1.54 7.39
CA VAL A 71 14.78 1.21 8.20
C VAL A 71 13.95 2.47 8.44
N ARG A 72 14.58 3.57 8.89
CA ARG A 72 13.90 4.85 9.11
C ARG A 72 13.27 5.38 7.81
N GLN A 73 14.02 5.39 6.71
CA GLN A 73 13.53 5.85 5.41
C GLN A 73 12.30 5.06 4.94
N ILE A 74 12.32 3.73 5.05
CA ILE A 74 11.19 2.88 4.66
C ILE A 74 9.98 3.15 5.55
N MET A 75 10.17 3.26 6.86
CA MET A 75 9.08 3.59 7.79
C MET A 75 8.52 4.99 7.53
N GLU A 76 9.37 5.97 7.30
CA GLU A 76 8.97 7.34 7.02
C GLU A 76 8.10 7.44 5.77
N VAL A 77 8.52 6.83 4.67
CA VAL A 77 7.77 6.88 3.42
C VAL A 77 6.51 5.99 3.47
N ASN A 78 6.68 4.71 3.86
CA ASN A 78 5.61 3.73 3.74
C ASN A 78 4.52 3.91 4.78
N PHE A 79 4.89 4.16 6.04
CA PHE A 79 3.95 4.28 7.15
C PHE A 79 3.59 5.73 7.41
N PHE A 80 4.54 6.57 7.82
CA PHE A 80 4.23 7.96 8.19
C PHE A 80 3.72 8.77 6.99
N GLY A 81 4.30 8.60 5.80
CA GLY A 81 3.81 9.26 4.59
C GLY A 81 2.38 8.87 4.22
N THR A 82 2.02 7.59 4.39
CA THR A 82 0.63 7.14 4.22
C THR A 82 -0.28 7.75 5.29
N VAL A 83 0.14 7.78 6.55
CA VAL A 83 -0.63 8.38 7.65
C VAL A 83 -0.81 9.88 7.46
N ASN A 84 0.23 10.62 7.02
CA ASN A 84 0.12 12.05 6.66
C ASN A 84 -0.97 12.28 5.60
N SER A 85 -0.96 11.46 4.55
CA SER A 85 -1.93 11.56 3.46
C SER A 85 -3.36 11.23 3.94
N ILE A 86 -3.51 10.21 4.79
CA ILE A 86 -4.81 9.86 5.41
C ILE A 86 -5.29 10.98 6.31
N ASN A 87 -4.40 11.57 7.13
CA ASN A 87 -4.74 12.67 8.02
C ASN A 87 -5.28 13.88 7.26
N ALA A 88 -4.73 14.17 6.08
CA ALA A 88 -5.20 15.28 5.23
C ALA A 88 -6.66 15.10 4.78
N VAL A 89 -7.15 13.87 4.60
CA VAL A 89 -8.51 13.58 4.10
C VAL A 89 -9.51 13.19 5.20
N CYS A 90 -9.04 12.84 6.39
CA CYS A 90 -9.85 12.24 7.45
C CYS A 90 -11.06 13.10 7.83
N ASP A 91 -10.83 14.37 8.14
CA ASP A 91 -11.90 15.26 8.60
C ASP A 91 -12.91 15.58 7.50
N TYR A 92 -12.45 15.63 6.24
CA TYR A 92 -13.36 15.77 5.11
C TYR A 92 -14.37 14.61 5.04
N TYR A 93 -13.89 13.36 5.10
CA TYR A 93 -14.77 12.20 5.07
C TYR A 93 -15.64 12.08 6.31
N LYS A 94 -15.11 12.36 7.52
CA LYS A 94 -15.89 12.36 8.78
C LYS A 94 -17.04 13.36 8.73
N ASN A 95 -16.80 14.55 8.21
CA ASN A 95 -17.82 15.61 8.11
C ASN A 95 -18.84 15.31 7.01
N ARG A 96 -18.41 14.75 5.90
CA ARG A 96 -19.27 14.32 4.79
C ARG A 96 -20.13 13.11 5.17
N LYS A 97 -19.72 12.30 6.13
CA LYS A 97 -20.35 11.03 6.55
C LYS A 97 -20.52 10.06 5.39
N SER A 98 -19.60 10.05 4.47
CA SER A 98 -19.58 9.17 3.29
C SER A 98 -18.21 9.16 2.65
N GLY A 99 -17.90 8.11 1.88
CA GLY A 99 -16.66 7.95 1.13
C GLY A 99 -15.83 6.76 1.58
N GLN A 100 -14.64 6.63 1.00
CA GLN A 100 -13.81 5.45 1.21
C GLN A 100 -12.32 5.81 1.29
N ILE A 101 -11.67 5.37 2.36
CA ILE A 101 -10.22 5.42 2.58
C ILE A 101 -9.66 4.05 2.27
N SER A 102 -8.78 3.94 1.27
CA SER A 102 -8.22 2.66 0.82
C SER A 102 -6.70 2.66 0.95
N ILE A 103 -6.16 1.73 1.72
CA ILE A 103 -4.74 1.68 2.12
C ILE A 103 -4.08 0.48 1.45
N VAL A 104 -3.04 0.74 0.65
CA VAL A 104 -2.27 -0.32 -0.01
C VAL A 104 -1.16 -0.80 0.92
N SER A 105 -1.39 -1.96 1.52
CA SER A 105 -0.41 -2.75 2.25
C SER A 105 0.30 -3.75 1.30
N SER A 106 0.44 -5.00 1.70
CA SER A 106 1.02 -6.12 0.97
C SER A 106 0.77 -7.42 1.73
N VAL A 107 0.92 -8.57 1.08
CA VAL A 107 1.05 -9.86 1.78
C VAL A 107 2.27 -9.88 2.71
N ALA A 108 3.27 -9.03 2.49
CA ALA A 108 4.40 -8.81 3.39
C ALA A 108 3.97 -8.18 4.74
N GLY A 109 2.78 -7.60 4.81
CA GLY A 109 2.16 -7.14 6.06
C GLY A 109 1.54 -8.24 6.91
N TYR A 110 1.40 -9.47 6.39
CA TYR A 110 0.86 -10.58 7.17
C TYR A 110 1.89 -11.17 8.15
N ARG A 111 3.13 -11.31 7.70
CA ARG A 111 4.22 -11.87 8.51
C ARG A 111 5.58 -11.49 7.94
N GLY A 112 6.61 -11.40 8.80
CA GLY A 112 7.97 -11.06 8.41
C GLY A 112 8.56 -12.06 7.40
N LEU A 113 9.13 -11.56 6.32
CA LEU A 113 9.79 -12.32 5.27
C LEU A 113 11.31 -12.08 5.32
N PRO A 114 12.13 -13.04 4.84
CA PRO A 114 13.57 -12.86 4.74
C PRO A 114 13.94 -11.65 3.87
N ALA A 115 15.02 -10.94 4.22
CA ALA A 115 15.54 -9.78 3.50
C ALA A 115 14.49 -8.67 3.20
N ALA A 116 13.49 -8.54 4.07
CA ALA A 116 12.42 -7.55 3.94
C ALA A 116 11.94 -7.03 5.31
N GLY A 117 12.84 -6.92 6.29
CA GLY A 117 12.46 -6.63 7.67
C GLY A 117 11.76 -5.29 7.83
N ALA A 118 12.34 -4.20 7.32
CA ALA A 118 11.77 -2.86 7.39
C ALA A 118 10.49 -2.75 6.53
N TYR A 119 10.50 -3.33 5.34
CA TYR A 119 9.33 -3.35 4.46
C TYR A 119 8.16 -4.11 5.10
N CYS A 120 8.39 -5.32 5.60
CA CYS A 120 7.37 -6.09 6.31
C CYS A 120 6.84 -5.33 7.53
N ALA A 121 7.71 -4.75 8.34
CA ALA A 121 7.32 -3.95 9.49
C ALA A 121 6.42 -2.77 9.08
N SER A 122 6.79 -2.03 8.02
CA SER A 122 5.99 -0.91 7.53
C SER A 122 4.61 -1.34 7.02
N LYS A 123 4.52 -2.47 6.32
CA LYS A 123 3.26 -2.99 5.79
C LYS A 123 2.39 -3.63 6.88
N SER A 124 2.98 -4.26 7.89
CA SER A 124 2.26 -4.73 9.09
C SER A 124 1.70 -3.56 9.90
N ALA A 125 2.48 -2.48 10.06
CA ALA A 125 2.01 -1.27 10.71
C ALA A 125 0.79 -0.66 9.98
N LEU A 126 0.81 -0.60 8.64
CA LEU A 126 -0.34 -0.15 7.84
C LEU A 126 -1.55 -1.07 8.00
N THR A 127 -1.35 -2.38 8.07
CA THR A 127 -2.44 -3.35 8.28
C THR A 127 -3.12 -3.11 9.62
N SER A 128 -2.35 -3.06 10.71
CA SER A 128 -2.87 -2.79 12.05
C SER A 128 -3.52 -1.40 12.16
N PHE A 129 -2.92 -0.39 11.54
CA PHE A 129 -3.49 0.96 11.47
C PHE A 129 -4.84 0.98 10.74
N ALA A 130 -4.95 0.30 9.60
CA ALA A 130 -6.20 0.21 8.84
C ALA A 130 -7.31 -0.49 9.64
N GLU A 131 -6.98 -1.57 10.38
CA GLU A 131 -7.92 -2.27 11.27
C GLU A 131 -8.44 -1.35 12.37
N SER A 132 -7.57 -0.58 13.02
CA SER A 132 -7.96 0.39 14.03
C SER A 132 -8.83 1.51 13.44
N LEU A 133 -8.38 2.10 12.33
CA LEU A 133 -9.07 3.17 11.62
C LEU A 133 -10.49 2.75 11.16
N TYR A 134 -10.67 1.48 10.80
CA TYR A 134 -11.97 0.93 10.40
C TYR A 134 -13.04 1.18 11.45
N PHE A 135 -12.76 0.95 12.73
CA PHE A 135 -13.74 1.14 13.80
C PHE A 135 -14.12 2.61 14.00
N GLU A 136 -13.15 3.51 13.87
CA GLU A 136 -13.39 4.95 14.00
C GLU A 136 -14.24 5.48 12.83
N MET A 137 -13.86 5.11 11.60
CA MET A 137 -14.50 5.60 10.39
C MET A 137 -15.88 5.00 10.16
N LYS A 138 -16.09 3.74 10.55
CA LYS A 138 -17.40 3.09 10.50
C LYS A 138 -18.48 3.85 11.28
N ARG A 139 -18.10 4.47 12.41
CA ARG A 139 -19.02 5.31 13.22
C ARG A 139 -19.41 6.63 12.51
N LYS A 140 -18.75 6.94 11.42
CA LYS A 140 -18.96 8.14 10.60
C LYS A 140 -19.44 7.80 9.18
N ASP A 141 -19.89 6.55 8.96
CA ASP A 141 -20.34 6.05 7.66
C ASP A 141 -19.27 6.14 6.54
N VAL A 142 -17.98 6.14 6.93
CA VAL A 142 -16.84 6.13 6.02
C VAL A 142 -16.26 4.73 5.94
N LYS A 143 -16.08 4.23 4.72
CA LYS A 143 -15.47 2.92 4.49
C LYS A 143 -13.95 2.98 4.64
N VAL A 144 -13.37 1.96 5.25
CA VAL A 144 -11.92 1.72 5.23
C VAL A 144 -11.67 0.39 4.56
N THR A 145 -10.77 0.37 3.60
CA THR A 145 -10.40 -0.83 2.85
C THR A 145 -8.89 -1.02 2.86
N LEU A 146 -8.45 -2.20 3.24
CA LEU A 146 -7.08 -2.66 3.14
C LEU A 146 -6.88 -3.37 1.80
N ILE A 147 -5.80 -3.06 1.08
CA ILE A 147 -5.43 -3.72 -0.17
C ILE A 147 -4.11 -4.45 0.08
N SER A 148 -4.13 -5.79 -0.08
CA SER A 148 -2.99 -6.66 0.20
C SER A 148 -2.56 -7.42 -1.07
N PRO A 149 -1.80 -6.76 -1.98
CA PRO A 149 -1.27 -7.42 -3.17
C PRO A 149 -0.20 -8.46 -2.83
N GLY A 150 -0.13 -9.52 -3.65
CA GLY A 150 1.07 -10.33 -3.79
C GLY A 150 2.09 -9.65 -4.70
N PHE A 151 2.91 -10.44 -5.41
CA PHE A 151 3.90 -9.89 -6.33
C PHE A 151 3.24 -9.32 -7.60
N ILE A 152 3.55 -8.04 -7.88
CA ILE A 152 3.11 -7.32 -9.07
C ILE A 152 4.35 -6.86 -9.82
N LYS A 153 4.41 -7.10 -11.13
CA LYS A 153 5.54 -6.72 -11.98
C LYS A 153 5.64 -5.19 -12.08
N THR A 154 6.61 -4.62 -11.40
CA THR A 154 6.83 -3.17 -11.31
C THR A 154 8.33 -2.91 -11.15
N PRO A 155 8.82 -1.68 -11.41
CA PRO A 155 10.21 -1.33 -11.14
C PRO A 155 10.69 -1.61 -9.71
N MET A 156 9.78 -1.65 -8.73
CA MET A 156 10.09 -2.03 -7.35
C MET A 156 10.41 -3.52 -7.25
N THR A 157 9.62 -4.38 -7.89
CA THR A 157 9.81 -5.84 -7.85
C THR A 157 10.93 -6.32 -8.78
N ASP A 158 11.29 -5.55 -9.80
CA ASP A 158 12.42 -5.85 -10.69
C ASP A 158 13.79 -5.80 -9.95
N GLN A 159 13.83 -5.19 -8.77
CA GLN A 159 15.01 -5.18 -7.90
C GLN A 159 15.20 -6.46 -7.09
N ASN A 160 14.18 -7.33 -7.05
CA ASN A 160 14.22 -8.58 -6.29
C ASN A 160 15.11 -9.61 -7.01
N ASP A 161 16.00 -10.25 -6.27
CA ASP A 161 16.88 -11.32 -6.73
C ASP A 161 16.43 -12.73 -6.29
N PHE A 162 15.17 -12.86 -5.93
CA PHE A 162 14.55 -14.11 -5.49
C PHE A 162 13.30 -14.43 -6.32
N PRO A 163 12.87 -15.72 -6.37
CA PRO A 163 11.67 -16.10 -7.08
C PRO A 163 10.42 -15.43 -6.56
N MET A 164 9.61 -14.89 -7.47
CA MET A 164 8.34 -14.26 -7.17
C MET A 164 7.18 -15.12 -7.70
N PRO A 165 6.71 -16.11 -6.92
CA PRO A 165 5.68 -17.02 -7.39
C PRO A 165 4.37 -16.27 -7.66
N MET A 166 3.69 -16.66 -8.75
CA MET A 166 2.38 -16.12 -9.13
C MET A 166 2.38 -14.59 -9.36
N ILE A 167 3.50 -14.03 -9.79
CA ILE A 167 3.59 -12.61 -10.15
C ILE A 167 2.50 -12.23 -11.16
N LYS A 168 1.89 -11.07 -11.00
CA LYS A 168 0.82 -10.55 -11.85
C LYS A 168 1.21 -9.21 -12.46
N SER A 169 0.50 -8.82 -13.53
CA SER A 169 0.71 -7.54 -14.17
C SER A 169 0.08 -6.38 -13.38
N PRO A 170 0.50 -5.13 -13.59
CA PRO A 170 -0.12 -3.94 -13.01
C PRO A 170 -1.61 -3.80 -13.39
N GLU A 171 -1.97 -4.16 -14.63
CA GLU A 171 -3.35 -4.10 -15.14
C GLU A 171 -4.25 -5.06 -14.35
N PHE A 172 -3.77 -6.29 -14.12
CA PHE A 172 -4.49 -7.24 -13.28
C PHE A 172 -4.71 -6.68 -11.87
N ALA A 173 -3.68 -6.07 -11.27
CA ALA A 173 -3.79 -5.47 -9.96
C ALA A 173 -4.80 -4.31 -9.94
N ALA A 174 -4.74 -3.43 -10.93
CA ALA A 174 -5.67 -2.32 -11.08
C ALA A 174 -7.12 -2.79 -11.19
N GLU A 175 -7.38 -3.82 -12.00
CA GLU A 175 -8.71 -4.43 -12.13
C GLU A 175 -9.22 -5.01 -10.80
N GLN A 176 -8.36 -5.78 -10.07
CA GLN A 176 -8.76 -6.35 -8.78
C GLN A 176 -9.05 -5.26 -7.74
N ILE A 177 -8.28 -4.19 -7.73
CA ILE A 177 -8.50 -3.03 -6.86
C ILE A 177 -9.83 -2.35 -7.24
N TYR A 178 -10.03 -2.02 -8.50
CA TYR A 178 -11.25 -1.37 -8.98
C TYR A 178 -12.51 -2.17 -8.64
N VAL A 179 -12.52 -3.47 -8.99
CA VAL A 179 -13.64 -4.36 -8.67
C VAL A 179 -13.87 -4.46 -7.17
N GLY A 180 -12.78 -4.53 -6.39
CA GLY A 180 -12.86 -4.61 -4.93
C GLY A 180 -13.43 -3.34 -4.30
N LEU A 181 -13.01 -2.16 -4.76
CA LEU A 181 -13.45 -0.88 -4.21
C LEU A 181 -14.88 -0.52 -4.62
N VAL A 182 -15.24 -0.78 -5.88
CA VAL A 182 -16.52 -0.32 -6.45
C VAL A 182 -17.63 -1.36 -6.31
N LYS A 183 -17.33 -2.66 -6.48
CA LYS A 183 -18.34 -3.72 -6.54
C LYS A 183 -18.45 -4.57 -5.28
N LYS A 184 -17.49 -4.48 -4.35
CA LYS A 184 -17.46 -5.31 -3.13
C LYS A 184 -17.48 -4.44 -1.89
N ASN A 185 -18.07 -4.96 -0.82
CA ASN A 185 -18.08 -4.31 0.48
C ASN A 185 -17.21 -5.11 1.49
N ALA A 186 -15.97 -5.40 1.11
CA ALA A 186 -15.03 -6.14 1.95
C ALA A 186 -13.99 -5.18 2.56
N PHE A 187 -13.65 -5.43 3.83
CA PHE A 187 -12.54 -4.70 4.47
C PHE A 187 -11.22 -4.95 3.76
N GLU A 188 -10.97 -6.18 3.30
CA GLU A 188 -9.70 -6.53 2.65
C GLU A 188 -9.88 -7.01 1.21
N ILE A 189 -9.15 -6.36 0.30
CA ILE A 189 -8.97 -6.76 -1.09
C ILE A 189 -7.57 -7.37 -1.21
N HIS A 190 -7.49 -8.68 -1.46
CA HIS A 190 -6.21 -9.37 -1.61
C HIS A 190 -6.16 -10.23 -2.87
N PHE A 191 -5.03 -10.25 -3.54
CA PHE A 191 -4.84 -10.95 -4.82
C PHE A 191 -3.36 -11.25 -5.12
N PRO A 192 -3.06 -12.27 -5.96
CA PRO A 192 -3.99 -13.30 -6.46
C PRO A 192 -4.43 -14.22 -5.31
N LYS A 193 -5.68 -14.69 -5.34
CA LYS A 193 -6.29 -15.43 -4.21
C LYS A 193 -5.51 -16.67 -3.81
N SER A 194 -5.01 -17.43 -4.78
CA SER A 194 -4.21 -18.63 -4.53
C SER A 194 -2.97 -18.35 -3.69
N PHE A 195 -2.22 -17.30 -4.04
CA PHE A 195 -1.00 -16.91 -3.31
C PHE A 195 -1.32 -16.34 -1.92
N THR A 196 -2.26 -15.40 -1.88
CA THR A 196 -2.61 -14.72 -0.63
C THR A 196 -3.25 -15.66 0.39
N PHE A 197 -3.96 -16.71 -0.05
CA PHE A 197 -4.47 -17.74 0.83
C PHE A 197 -3.34 -18.55 1.49
N ILE A 198 -2.31 -18.92 0.72
CA ILE A 198 -1.10 -19.56 1.27
C ILE A 198 -0.44 -18.66 2.32
N MET A 199 -0.31 -17.37 2.03
CA MET A 199 0.29 -16.41 2.95
C MET A 199 -0.53 -16.24 4.25
N LYS A 200 -1.85 -16.29 4.17
CA LYS A 200 -2.74 -16.28 5.35
C LYS A 200 -2.59 -17.56 6.20
N ILE A 201 -2.44 -18.72 5.57
CA ILE A 201 -2.11 -19.94 6.30
C ILE A 201 -0.76 -19.80 7.01
N LEU A 202 0.27 -19.31 6.31
CA LEU A 202 1.59 -19.09 6.90
C LEU A 202 1.53 -18.10 8.07
N GLN A 203 0.64 -17.12 8.03
CA GLN A 203 0.45 -16.12 9.09
C GLN A 203 0.06 -16.76 10.43
N ILE A 204 -0.80 -17.76 10.42
CA ILE A 204 -1.34 -18.41 11.64
C ILE A 204 -0.50 -19.56 12.16
N LEU A 205 0.54 -19.99 11.42
CA LEU A 205 1.38 -21.11 11.85
C LEU A 205 2.21 -20.75 13.10
N PRO A 206 2.45 -21.69 14.01
CA PRO A 206 3.47 -21.53 15.06
C PRO A 206 4.84 -21.16 14.48
N ASN A 207 5.60 -20.33 15.20
CA ASN A 207 6.87 -19.80 14.73
C ASN A 207 7.87 -20.87 14.27
N TRP A 208 7.97 -22.00 15.00
CA TRP A 208 8.91 -23.07 14.67
C TRP A 208 8.58 -23.75 13.33
N ILE A 209 7.28 -23.89 12.99
CA ILE A 209 6.84 -24.43 11.70
C ILE A 209 7.15 -23.42 10.59
N TYR A 210 6.75 -22.16 10.81
CA TYR A 210 6.94 -21.08 9.85
C TYR A 210 8.41 -20.92 9.46
N PHE A 211 9.31 -20.80 10.45
CA PHE A 211 10.74 -20.64 10.19
C PHE A 211 11.33 -21.84 9.48
N LYS A 212 10.92 -23.07 9.83
CA LYS A 212 11.39 -24.28 9.15
C LYS A 212 10.97 -24.33 7.68
N ILE A 213 9.76 -23.85 7.36
CA ILE A 213 9.29 -23.77 5.96
C ILE A 213 10.10 -22.75 5.18
N LEU A 214 10.30 -21.55 5.73
CA LEU A 214 11.03 -20.49 5.05
C LEU A 214 12.52 -20.85 4.89
N ASP A 215 13.17 -21.39 5.90
CA ASP A 215 14.57 -21.83 5.83
C ASP A 215 14.79 -22.88 4.72
N LYS A 216 13.89 -23.84 4.58
CA LYS A 216 13.94 -24.81 3.47
C LYS A 216 13.74 -24.16 2.10
N GLY A 217 12.91 -23.13 2.03
CA GLY A 217 12.69 -22.34 0.81
C GLY A 217 13.95 -21.55 0.44
N MET A 218 14.60 -20.93 1.42
CA MET A 218 15.82 -20.13 1.22
C MET A 218 17.03 -20.95 0.79
N LYS A 219 17.21 -22.16 1.34
CA LYS A 219 18.33 -23.06 0.93
C LYS A 219 18.30 -23.47 -0.54
N LYS A 220 17.18 -23.32 -1.22
CA LYS A 220 17.04 -23.49 -2.68
C LYS A 220 17.39 -22.24 -3.47
N ILE A 221 17.55 -21.11 -2.80
CA ILE A 221 17.89 -19.81 -3.38
C ILE A 221 19.27 -19.52 -2.79
N SER A 222 20.36 -19.79 -3.53
CA SER A 222 21.72 -19.50 -3.09
C SER A 222 21.81 -18.02 -2.70
N TYR A 223 22.04 -17.75 -1.43
CA TYR A 223 22.44 -16.44 -0.92
C TYR A 223 23.92 -16.23 -1.14
#